data_64fb09e6909e6a71542147f7b986105c
#
_entry.id   64fb09e6909e6a71542147f7b986105c
#
_cell.length_a   1.000
_cell.length_b   1.000
_cell.length_c   1.000
_cell.angle_alpha   90.00
_cell.angle_beta   90.00
_cell.angle_gamma   90.00
#
_symmetry.space_group_name_H-M   'P 1'
#
loop_
_entity.id
_entity.type
_entity.pdbx_description
1 polymer ?
#
loop_
_entity_poly.entity_id
_entity_poly.type
_entity_poly.pdbx_seq_one_letter_code
_entity_poly.pdbx_strand_id
1 'polypeptide(L)'
;VKNRDLLKKSTIYVSLEPCSHFGKTPPCSDLIIAKGIKKVVVATVDPFAEVAGRGIKKLMEAGCDVTLGVLEQEAQHLNKRFFTFHNKKRPYIILKWAQSEDGFIAPLQRKDRAPVWISNRYSKQLVHKWRAEEQAILVGTKTAIEDNPKLNTRLYAGNNPVRVVIDRSGKIPAASAIFDGSIKTIIITENNQKITSKNLEYRHADFSQNLPEQIG
;
A
#
# COMPACT_ATOMS: atom_id res chain seq x y z
N VAL A 1 -9.91 10.53 -28.24
CA VAL A 1 -9.66 9.50 -29.27
C VAL A 1 -10.05 10.09 -30.61
N LYS A 2 -9.11 10.17 -31.59
CA LYS A 2 -9.32 10.76 -32.91
C LYS A 2 -10.36 10.02 -33.76
N ASN A 3 -10.64 8.75 -33.44
CA ASN A 3 -11.53 7.88 -34.25
C ASN A 3 -12.60 7.20 -33.37
N ARG A 4 -13.74 7.89 -33.19
CA ARG A 4 -14.86 7.41 -32.36
C ARG A 4 -15.52 6.14 -32.90
N ASP A 5 -15.47 5.90 -34.21
CA ASP A 5 -16.10 4.73 -34.83
C ASP A 5 -15.37 3.42 -34.53
N LEU A 6 -14.07 3.49 -34.26
CA LEU A 6 -13.29 2.33 -33.82
C LEU A 6 -13.71 1.86 -32.41
N LEU A 7 -14.17 2.76 -31.54
CA LEU A 7 -14.61 2.38 -30.19
C LEU A 7 -15.82 1.46 -30.19
N LYS A 8 -16.74 1.65 -31.14
CA LYS A 8 -17.93 0.77 -31.28
C LYS A 8 -17.58 -0.66 -31.67
N LYS A 9 -16.41 -0.87 -32.32
CA LYS A 9 -15.91 -2.17 -32.76
C LYS A 9 -14.83 -2.74 -31.82
N SER A 10 -14.45 -1.99 -30.77
CA SER A 10 -13.40 -2.39 -29.84
C SER A 10 -13.92 -3.24 -28.69
N THR A 11 -13.03 -4.01 -28.09
CA THR A 11 -13.23 -4.68 -26.81
C THR A 11 -12.41 -3.96 -25.74
N ILE A 12 -13.02 -3.67 -24.59
CA ILE A 12 -12.29 -3.15 -23.43
C ILE A 12 -12.02 -4.29 -22.44
N TYR A 13 -10.81 -4.35 -21.94
CA TYR A 13 -10.36 -5.30 -20.93
C TYR A 13 -10.07 -4.53 -19.64
N VAL A 14 -10.62 -4.96 -18.52
CA VAL A 14 -10.45 -4.32 -17.21
C VAL A 14 -10.11 -5.37 -16.17
N SER A 15 -9.14 -5.07 -15.30
CA SER A 15 -8.72 -5.95 -14.22
C SER A 15 -9.67 -5.96 -13.03
N LEU A 16 -10.57 -4.97 -12.93
CA LEU A 16 -11.56 -4.84 -11.87
C LEU A 16 -12.87 -4.32 -12.49
N GLU A 17 -14.01 -4.67 -11.88
CA GLU A 17 -15.31 -4.19 -12.27
C GLU A 17 -15.36 -2.67 -12.45
N PRO A 18 -15.89 -2.14 -13.58
CA PRO A 18 -16.09 -0.71 -13.76
C PRO A 18 -17.10 -0.16 -12.76
N CYS A 19 -16.72 0.86 -12.01
CA CYS A 19 -17.58 1.49 -11.01
C CYS A 19 -18.88 2.04 -11.64
N SER A 20 -19.98 1.99 -10.85
CA SER A 20 -21.30 2.47 -11.21
C SER A 20 -21.77 3.67 -10.41
N HIS A 21 -21.01 4.10 -9.40
CA HIS A 21 -21.31 5.24 -8.52
C HIS A 21 -20.45 6.45 -8.86
N PHE A 22 -20.94 7.64 -8.51
CA PHE A 22 -20.19 8.88 -8.59
C PHE A 22 -19.23 8.97 -7.39
N GLY A 23 -17.93 9.06 -7.67
CA GLY A 23 -16.90 9.37 -6.71
C GLY A 23 -16.29 10.75 -7.01
N LYS A 24 -14.96 10.85 -7.02
CA LYS A 24 -14.25 12.05 -7.49
C LYS A 24 -14.41 12.30 -8.99
N THR A 25 -14.78 11.27 -9.73
CA THR A 25 -15.03 11.28 -11.19
C THR A 25 -16.34 10.56 -11.50
N PRO A 26 -16.95 10.81 -12.69
CA PRO A 26 -18.10 10.06 -13.14
C PRO A 26 -17.82 8.55 -13.26
N PRO A 27 -18.84 7.69 -13.15
CA PRO A 27 -18.69 6.24 -13.23
C PRO A 27 -18.02 5.74 -14.50
N CYS A 28 -17.12 4.77 -14.39
CA CYS A 28 -16.45 4.16 -15.55
C CYS A 28 -17.45 3.43 -16.45
N SER A 29 -18.48 2.79 -15.88
CA SER A 29 -19.56 2.13 -16.64
C SER A 29 -20.29 3.12 -17.55
N ASP A 30 -20.58 4.33 -17.08
CA ASP A 30 -21.24 5.38 -17.88
C ASP A 30 -20.36 5.84 -19.04
N LEU A 31 -19.06 5.98 -18.82
CA LEU A 31 -18.14 6.33 -19.87
C LEU A 31 -18.07 5.25 -20.97
N ILE A 32 -18.02 3.98 -20.59
CA ILE A 32 -18.01 2.84 -21.54
C ILE A 32 -19.26 2.88 -22.40
N ILE A 33 -20.44 3.06 -21.78
CA ILE A 33 -21.74 3.14 -22.46
C ILE A 33 -21.77 4.35 -23.41
N ALA A 34 -21.42 5.54 -22.91
CA ALA A 34 -21.41 6.79 -23.68
C ALA A 34 -20.44 6.76 -24.88
N LYS A 35 -19.37 5.98 -24.80
CA LYS A 35 -18.44 5.77 -25.92
C LYS A 35 -18.90 4.70 -26.91
N GLY A 36 -19.98 3.99 -26.62
CA GLY A 36 -20.55 2.97 -27.49
C GLY A 36 -19.74 1.69 -27.58
N ILE A 37 -18.86 1.41 -26.59
CA ILE A 37 -18.11 0.16 -26.52
C ILE A 37 -19.07 -0.96 -26.14
N LYS A 38 -19.17 -1.98 -27.00
CA LYS A 38 -20.17 -3.06 -26.83
C LYS A 38 -19.59 -4.34 -26.23
N LYS A 39 -18.27 -4.53 -26.28
CA LYS A 39 -17.62 -5.72 -25.70
C LYS A 39 -16.77 -5.35 -24.51
N VAL A 40 -17.06 -5.94 -23.36
CA VAL A 40 -16.38 -5.64 -22.09
C VAL A 40 -15.92 -6.95 -21.45
N VAL A 41 -14.64 -7.09 -21.21
CA VAL A 41 -14.05 -8.23 -20.49
C VAL A 41 -13.61 -7.76 -19.13
N VAL A 42 -14.22 -8.32 -18.08
CA VAL A 42 -13.97 -7.97 -16.67
C VAL A 42 -13.30 -9.15 -16.00
N ALA A 43 -12.10 -8.94 -15.46
CA ALA A 43 -11.35 -10.02 -14.84
C ALA A 43 -11.97 -10.44 -13.49
N THR A 44 -12.32 -9.49 -12.63
CA THR A 44 -12.92 -9.81 -11.32
C THR A 44 -13.93 -8.77 -10.87
N VAL A 45 -14.89 -9.19 -10.06
CA VAL A 45 -15.91 -8.33 -9.45
C VAL A 45 -15.27 -7.48 -8.34
N ASP A 46 -15.78 -6.25 -8.17
CA ASP A 46 -15.36 -5.38 -7.07
C ASP A 46 -15.89 -5.92 -5.74
N PRO A 47 -15.04 -6.15 -4.71
CA PRO A 47 -15.47 -6.62 -3.40
C PRO A 47 -16.19 -5.56 -2.57
N PHE A 48 -16.16 -4.30 -2.98
CA PHE A 48 -16.84 -3.21 -2.26
C PHE A 48 -18.35 -3.30 -2.48
N ALA A 49 -19.08 -3.46 -1.37
CA ALA A 49 -20.53 -3.77 -1.40
C ALA A 49 -21.40 -2.76 -2.18
N GLU A 50 -20.96 -1.50 -2.30
CA GLU A 50 -21.65 -0.47 -3.08
C GLU A 50 -21.44 -0.61 -4.59
N VAL A 51 -20.46 -1.40 -5.02
CA VAL A 51 -20.13 -1.65 -6.44
C VAL A 51 -20.54 -3.04 -6.86
N ALA A 52 -20.24 -4.04 -6.07
CA ALA A 52 -20.36 -5.48 -6.30
C ALA A 52 -21.45 -5.90 -7.30
N GLY A 53 -21.06 -6.11 -8.54
CA GLY A 53 -21.96 -6.50 -9.64
C GLY A 53 -22.82 -5.38 -10.25
N ARG A 54 -22.90 -4.19 -9.65
CA ARG A 54 -23.76 -3.09 -10.15
C ARG A 54 -23.23 -2.49 -11.45
N GLY A 55 -21.92 -2.39 -11.60
CA GLY A 55 -21.29 -1.90 -12.84
C GLY A 55 -21.50 -2.87 -13.99
N ILE A 56 -21.32 -4.17 -13.72
CA ILE A 56 -21.57 -5.25 -14.68
C ILE A 56 -23.04 -5.22 -15.11
N LYS A 57 -23.96 -5.21 -14.14
CA LYS A 57 -25.41 -5.15 -14.41
C LYS A 57 -25.76 -3.95 -15.30
N LYS A 58 -25.27 -2.76 -14.98
CA LYS A 58 -25.50 -1.54 -15.76
C LYS A 58 -24.99 -1.65 -17.19
N LEU A 59 -23.82 -2.25 -17.40
CA LEU A 59 -23.28 -2.50 -18.75
C LEU A 59 -24.16 -3.47 -19.54
N MET A 60 -24.62 -4.56 -18.92
CA MET A 60 -25.51 -5.54 -19.56
C MET A 60 -26.88 -4.93 -19.92
N GLU A 61 -27.47 -4.15 -19.04
CA GLU A 61 -28.73 -3.42 -19.28
C GLU A 61 -28.62 -2.40 -20.44
N ALA A 62 -27.42 -1.84 -20.65
CA ALA A 62 -27.10 -0.95 -21.77
C ALA A 62 -26.79 -1.72 -23.09
N GLY A 63 -26.93 -3.04 -23.10
CA GLY A 63 -26.69 -3.91 -24.25
C GLY A 63 -25.22 -4.13 -24.56
N CYS A 64 -24.36 -4.11 -23.55
CA CYS A 64 -22.97 -4.57 -23.67
C CYS A 64 -22.92 -6.09 -23.50
N ASP A 65 -22.08 -6.74 -24.31
CA ASP A 65 -21.65 -8.13 -24.15
C ASP A 65 -20.53 -8.16 -23.12
N VAL A 66 -20.82 -8.72 -21.92
CA VAL A 66 -19.89 -8.73 -20.78
C VAL A 66 -19.41 -10.14 -20.51
N THR A 67 -18.09 -10.36 -20.67
CA THR A 67 -17.41 -11.59 -20.26
C THR A 67 -16.75 -11.38 -18.92
N LEU A 68 -17.00 -12.26 -17.95
CA LEU A 68 -16.51 -12.16 -16.57
C LEU A 68 -15.56 -13.32 -16.23
N GLY A 69 -14.59 -13.07 -15.34
CA GLY A 69 -13.72 -14.10 -14.76
C GLY A 69 -12.45 -14.44 -15.57
N VAL A 70 -12.12 -13.66 -16.60
CA VAL A 70 -10.92 -13.89 -17.40
C VAL A 70 -9.69 -13.47 -16.60
N LEU A 71 -8.78 -14.42 -16.31
CA LEU A 71 -7.60 -14.22 -15.45
C LEU A 71 -7.98 -13.69 -14.06
N GLU A 72 -9.03 -14.24 -13.46
CA GLU A 72 -9.57 -13.73 -12.20
C GLU A 72 -8.55 -13.82 -11.06
N GLN A 73 -7.81 -14.91 -10.93
CA GLN A 73 -6.81 -15.09 -9.86
C GLN A 73 -5.67 -14.09 -9.99
N GLU A 74 -5.18 -13.85 -11.21
CA GLU A 74 -4.14 -12.87 -11.49
C GLU A 74 -4.62 -11.45 -11.21
N ALA A 75 -5.86 -11.13 -11.56
CA ALA A 75 -6.47 -9.83 -11.29
C ALA A 75 -6.68 -9.61 -9.79
N GLN A 76 -7.10 -10.62 -9.04
CA GLN A 76 -7.20 -10.57 -7.58
C GLN A 76 -5.80 -10.39 -6.95
N HIS A 77 -4.78 -11.07 -7.45
CA HIS A 77 -3.40 -10.89 -7.00
C HIS A 77 -2.88 -9.48 -7.30
N LEU A 78 -3.15 -8.94 -8.49
CA LEU A 78 -2.80 -7.56 -8.86
C LEU A 78 -3.43 -6.55 -7.90
N ASN A 79 -4.70 -6.75 -7.55
CA ASN A 79 -5.49 -5.87 -6.70
C ASN A 79 -5.49 -6.29 -5.20
N LYS A 80 -4.56 -7.17 -4.76
CA LYS A 80 -4.57 -7.78 -3.42
C LYS A 80 -4.64 -6.79 -2.26
N ARG A 81 -4.04 -5.60 -2.40
CA ARG A 81 -4.10 -4.54 -1.37
C ARG A 81 -5.53 -4.02 -1.21
N PHE A 82 -6.19 -3.72 -2.33
CA PHE A 82 -7.58 -3.29 -2.39
C PHE A 82 -8.53 -4.36 -1.83
N PHE A 83 -8.39 -5.62 -2.28
CA PHE A 83 -9.18 -6.73 -1.77
C PHE A 83 -8.97 -6.97 -0.27
N THR A 84 -7.73 -6.89 0.22
CA THR A 84 -7.45 -7.04 1.65
C THR A 84 -8.15 -5.97 2.47
N PHE A 85 -8.06 -4.71 2.04
CA PHE A 85 -8.70 -3.59 2.74
C PHE A 85 -10.23 -3.74 2.77
N HIS A 86 -10.86 -3.99 1.63
CA HIS A 86 -12.33 -4.07 1.56
C HIS A 86 -12.90 -5.30 2.25
N ASN A 87 -12.25 -6.47 2.13
CA ASN A 87 -12.75 -7.72 2.70
C ASN A 87 -12.36 -7.89 4.19
N LYS A 88 -11.16 -7.44 4.58
CA LYS A 88 -10.61 -7.70 5.92
C LYS A 88 -10.53 -6.45 6.80
N LYS A 89 -10.87 -5.29 6.28
CA LYS A 89 -10.81 -3.97 6.97
C LYS A 89 -9.47 -3.69 7.64
N ARG A 90 -8.39 -4.10 6.99
CA ARG A 90 -7.02 -3.85 7.41
C ARG A 90 -6.09 -3.68 6.21
N PRO A 91 -4.91 -3.07 6.37
CA PRO A 91 -3.93 -2.97 5.29
C PRO A 91 -3.39 -4.34 4.86
N TYR A 92 -2.90 -4.42 3.63
CA TYR A 92 -2.09 -5.54 3.17
C TYR A 92 -0.69 -5.42 3.78
N ILE A 93 -0.29 -6.42 4.57
CA ILE A 93 0.97 -6.39 5.32
C ILE A 93 2.01 -7.25 4.59
N ILE A 94 3.20 -6.66 4.39
CA ILE A 94 4.37 -7.34 3.85
C ILE A 94 5.42 -7.40 4.95
N LEU A 95 5.81 -8.60 5.35
CA LEU A 95 6.92 -8.80 6.29
C LEU A 95 8.23 -8.92 5.49
N LYS A 96 9.23 -8.10 5.86
CA LYS A 96 10.55 -8.10 5.22
C LYS A 96 11.64 -8.10 6.26
N TRP A 97 12.53 -9.04 6.18
CA TRP A 97 13.78 -9.07 6.92
C TRP A 97 14.92 -9.63 6.05
N ALA A 98 16.14 -9.45 6.49
CA ALA A 98 17.31 -10.14 5.95
C ALA A 98 17.94 -10.97 7.07
N GLN A 99 18.35 -12.18 6.76
CA GLN A 99 19.02 -13.06 7.71
C GLN A 99 20.20 -13.76 7.04
N SER A 100 21.18 -14.16 7.83
CA SER A 100 22.27 -15.05 7.43
C SER A 100 21.75 -16.49 7.30
N GLU A 101 22.56 -17.39 6.77
CA GLU A 101 22.20 -18.79 6.57
C GLU A 101 21.85 -19.48 7.90
N ASP A 102 22.53 -19.13 8.96
CA ASP A 102 22.30 -19.60 10.34
C ASP A 102 21.15 -18.86 11.07
N GLY A 103 20.38 -18.00 10.36
CA GLY A 103 19.14 -17.40 10.85
C GLY A 103 19.28 -16.08 11.62
N PHE A 104 20.50 -15.51 11.74
CA PHE A 104 20.70 -14.26 12.45
C PHE A 104 20.39 -13.04 11.57
N ILE A 105 19.73 -12.03 12.15
CA ILE A 105 19.44 -10.75 11.48
C ILE A 105 20.50 -9.68 11.79
N ALA A 106 21.31 -9.88 12.83
CA ALA A 106 22.42 -9.01 13.24
C ALA A 106 23.33 -9.77 14.22
N PRO A 107 24.59 -9.35 14.40
CA PRO A 107 25.46 -9.86 15.46
C PRO A 107 24.90 -9.51 16.84
N LEU A 108 25.20 -10.35 17.84
CA LEU A 108 24.78 -10.13 19.23
C LEU A 108 25.34 -8.83 19.82
N GLN A 109 26.54 -8.47 19.43
CA GLN A 109 27.19 -7.21 19.82
C GLN A 109 27.45 -6.36 18.59
N ARG A 110 27.06 -5.09 18.64
CA ARG A 110 27.30 -4.12 17.57
C ARG A 110 28.34 -3.10 18.01
N LYS A 111 29.23 -2.74 17.10
CA LYS A 111 30.26 -1.69 17.36
C LYS A 111 29.67 -0.29 17.14
N ASP A 112 28.78 -0.15 16.15
CA ASP A 112 28.27 1.14 15.70
C ASP A 112 26.73 1.12 15.52
N ARG A 113 26.10 2.30 15.58
CA ARG A 113 24.69 2.52 15.20
C ARG A 113 24.56 2.56 13.68
N ALA A 114 24.66 1.41 13.03
CA ALA A 114 24.58 1.28 11.59
C ALA A 114 23.92 -0.03 11.16
N PRO A 115 23.26 -0.06 9.98
CA PRO A 115 22.68 -1.28 9.47
C PRO A 115 23.74 -2.35 9.19
N VAL A 116 23.48 -3.58 9.62
CA VAL A 116 24.26 -4.75 9.20
C VAL A 116 23.78 -5.19 7.82
N TRP A 117 24.69 -5.20 6.84
CA TRP A 117 24.35 -5.51 5.47
C TRP A 117 24.56 -7.00 5.17
N ILE A 118 23.49 -7.78 5.22
CA ILE A 118 23.46 -9.20 4.86
C ILE A 118 23.13 -9.36 3.37
N SER A 119 22.33 -8.44 2.81
CA SER A 119 21.85 -8.49 1.43
C SER A 119 22.76 -7.71 0.46
N ASN A 120 22.76 -8.12 -0.81
CA ASN A 120 23.54 -7.51 -1.89
C ASN A 120 22.88 -6.22 -2.42
N ARG A 121 23.53 -5.57 -3.42
CA ARG A 121 23.05 -4.32 -4.02
C ARG A 121 21.70 -4.46 -4.72
N TYR A 122 21.42 -5.60 -5.34
CA TYR A 122 20.18 -5.86 -6.08
C TYR A 122 19.00 -6.00 -5.11
N SER A 123 19.20 -6.71 -4.01
CA SER A 123 18.20 -6.81 -2.93
C SER A 123 17.91 -5.43 -2.31
N LYS A 124 18.95 -4.57 -2.16
CA LYS A 124 18.74 -3.19 -1.69
C LYS A 124 17.88 -2.39 -2.65
N GLN A 125 18.13 -2.49 -3.97
CA GLN A 125 17.33 -1.81 -4.98
C GLN A 125 15.88 -2.30 -4.97
N LEU A 126 15.65 -3.61 -4.85
CA LEU A 126 14.32 -4.21 -4.72
C LEU A 126 13.57 -3.69 -3.49
N VAL A 127 14.24 -3.58 -2.34
CA VAL A 127 13.65 -2.98 -1.13
C VAL A 127 13.26 -1.52 -1.35
N HIS A 128 14.04 -0.76 -2.11
CA HIS A 128 13.68 0.63 -2.44
C HIS A 128 12.53 0.71 -3.44
N LYS A 129 12.39 -0.25 -4.36
CA LYS A 129 11.22 -0.41 -5.21
C LYS A 129 9.96 -0.62 -4.35
N TRP A 130 9.98 -1.58 -3.43
CA TRP A 130 8.85 -1.81 -2.51
C TRP A 130 8.50 -0.57 -1.68
N ARG A 131 9.49 0.20 -1.20
CA ARG A 131 9.22 1.47 -0.51
C ARG A 131 8.52 2.49 -1.38
N ALA A 132 8.80 2.51 -2.68
CA ALA A 132 8.14 3.38 -3.64
C ALA A 132 6.70 2.95 -3.95
N GLU A 133 6.42 1.65 -3.85
CA GLU A 133 5.13 1.05 -4.17
C GLU A 133 4.17 1.01 -2.96
N GLU A 134 4.71 0.93 -1.72
CA GLU A 134 3.91 0.82 -0.51
C GLU A 134 3.67 2.19 0.16
N GLN A 135 2.50 2.34 0.79
CA GLN A 135 2.10 3.60 1.41
C GLN A 135 2.85 3.90 2.71
N ALA A 136 3.21 2.87 3.47
CA ALA A 136 3.89 3.02 4.76
C ALA A 136 4.97 1.95 4.97
N ILE A 137 5.96 2.29 5.80
CA ILE A 137 6.96 1.37 6.31
C ILE A 137 6.97 1.44 7.84
N LEU A 138 6.80 0.28 8.49
CA LEU A 138 6.78 0.18 9.95
C LEU A 138 8.05 -0.46 10.47
N VAL A 139 8.63 0.13 11.52
CA VAL A 139 9.76 -0.43 12.28
C VAL A 139 9.54 -0.30 13.78
N GLY A 140 10.16 -1.17 14.55
CA GLY A 140 10.16 -1.10 16.02
C GLY A 140 11.27 -0.21 16.57
N THR A 141 11.17 0.10 17.87
CA THR A 141 12.14 0.91 18.64
C THR A 141 13.58 0.44 18.45
N LYS A 142 13.83 -0.88 18.60
CA LYS A 142 15.20 -1.43 18.52
C LYS A 142 15.82 -1.18 17.14
N THR A 143 15.08 -1.42 16.04
CA THR A 143 15.54 -1.14 14.68
C THR A 143 15.86 0.35 14.50
N ALA A 144 15.01 1.23 15.00
CA ALA A 144 15.22 2.68 14.89
C ALA A 144 16.47 3.14 15.67
N ILE A 145 16.75 2.54 16.83
CA ILE A 145 17.94 2.85 17.65
C ILE A 145 19.19 2.28 17.01
N GLU A 146 19.22 0.99 16.70
CA GLU A 146 20.43 0.26 16.29
C GLU A 146 20.87 0.60 14.86
N ASP A 147 19.91 0.69 13.93
CA ASP A 147 20.20 0.91 12.52
C ASP A 147 20.18 2.39 12.11
N ASN A 148 19.58 3.25 12.93
CA ASN A 148 19.33 4.67 12.61
C ASN A 148 18.87 4.90 11.15
N PRO A 149 17.82 4.21 10.70
CA PRO A 149 17.49 4.12 9.29
C PRO A 149 16.76 5.38 8.81
N LYS A 150 17.09 5.86 7.60
CA LYS A 150 16.33 6.96 6.97
C LYS A 150 14.96 6.53 6.45
N LEU A 151 14.74 5.25 6.17
CA LEU A 151 13.49 4.67 5.64
C LEU A 151 12.95 5.35 4.37
N ASN A 152 13.80 6.04 3.62
CA ASN A 152 13.46 6.74 2.40
C ASN A 152 13.66 5.87 1.15
N THR A 153 13.08 6.30 0.04
CA THR A 153 13.29 5.77 -1.30
C THR A 153 14.42 6.58 -1.97
N ARG A 154 15.59 5.94 -2.24
CA ARG A 154 16.76 6.62 -2.82
C ARG A 154 17.45 5.82 -3.94
N LEU A 155 17.22 4.51 -4.03
CA LEU A 155 17.80 3.64 -5.06
C LEU A 155 16.77 3.19 -6.11
N TYR A 156 15.58 3.79 -6.09
CA TYR A 156 14.50 3.56 -7.05
C TYR A 156 13.70 4.85 -7.21
N ALA A 157 13.18 5.09 -8.41
CA ALA A 157 12.30 6.23 -8.67
C ALA A 157 10.92 6.02 -8.03
N GLY A 158 10.38 7.03 -7.37
CA GLY A 158 9.06 6.97 -6.75
C GLY A 158 8.98 7.77 -5.44
N ASN A 159 7.80 7.74 -4.81
CA ASN A 159 7.54 8.46 -3.58
C ASN A 159 8.16 7.78 -2.35
N ASN A 160 8.34 8.54 -1.28
CA ASN A 160 8.70 7.98 0.01
C ASN A 160 7.45 7.45 0.72
N PRO A 161 7.53 6.29 1.39
CA PRO A 161 6.45 5.81 2.26
C PRO A 161 6.34 6.67 3.52
N VAL A 162 5.17 6.71 4.13
CA VAL A 162 5.01 7.22 5.50
C VAL A 162 5.80 6.34 6.45
N ARG A 163 6.64 6.93 7.31
CA ARG A 163 7.35 6.21 8.36
C ARG A 163 6.41 5.97 9.53
N VAL A 164 6.24 4.73 9.95
CA VAL A 164 5.52 4.37 11.18
C VAL A 164 6.52 3.71 12.11
N VAL A 165 6.66 4.24 13.32
CA VAL A 165 7.65 3.76 14.27
C VAL A 165 6.99 3.46 15.60
N ILE A 166 7.15 2.22 16.07
CA ILE A 166 6.67 1.84 17.41
C ILE A 166 7.75 2.23 18.42
N ASP A 167 7.44 3.20 19.27
CA ASP A 167 8.31 3.64 20.38
C ASP A 167 7.50 3.84 21.67
N ARG A 168 7.16 2.71 22.30
CA ARG A 168 6.27 2.65 23.46
C ARG A 168 6.59 3.72 24.51
N SER A 169 7.85 3.86 24.88
CA SER A 169 8.29 4.69 26.02
C SER A 169 9.20 5.86 25.64
N GLY A 170 9.29 6.22 24.34
CA GLY A 170 10.07 7.38 23.89
C GLY A 170 11.59 7.19 24.04
N LYS A 171 12.10 5.98 23.75
CA LYS A 171 13.52 5.64 23.90
C LYS A 171 14.38 6.03 22.70
N ILE A 172 13.79 6.39 21.58
CA ILE A 172 14.54 6.72 20.36
C ILE A 172 15.18 8.10 20.53
N PRO A 173 16.52 8.22 20.37
CA PRO A 173 17.20 9.50 20.51
C PRO A 173 16.69 10.56 19.53
N ALA A 174 16.52 11.80 20.00
CA ALA A 174 16.00 12.92 19.19
C ALA A 174 16.84 13.20 17.92
N ALA A 175 18.14 12.90 17.94
CA ALA A 175 19.03 13.03 16.78
C ALA A 175 18.92 11.89 15.76
N SER A 176 17.94 10.95 15.91
CA SER A 176 17.77 9.85 14.98
C SER A 176 17.22 10.32 13.63
N ALA A 177 17.66 9.67 12.55
CA ALA A 177 17.31 10.04 11.17
C ALA A 177 15.80 10.03 10.86
N ILE A 178 15.01 9.30 11.65
CA ILE A 178 13.53 9.29 11.51
C ILE A 178 12.88 10.63 11.91
N PHE A 179 13.58 11.47 12.69
CA PHE A 179 13.11 12.79 13.15
C PHE A 179 13.61 13.95 12.28
N ASP A 180 14.23 13.66 11.10
CA ASP A 180 14.81 14.67 10.20
C ASP A 180 13.79 15.62 9.55
N GLY A 181 12.51 15.39 9.74
CA GLY A 181 11.41 16.20 9.19
C GLY A 181 11.22 16.09 7.66
N SER A 182 12.04 15.31 6.97
CA SER A 182 12.00 15.19 5.50
C SER A 182 10.80 14.39 4.97
N ILE A 183 10.30 13.44 5.76
CA ILE A 183 9.21 12.52 5.40
C ILE A 183 8.22 12.46 6.55
N LYS A 184 6.93 12.33 6.22
CA LYS A 184 5.89 12.14 7.24
C LYS A 184 6.23 10.93 8.10
N THR A 185 6.32 11.15 9.42
CA THR A 185 6.68 10.15 10.43
C THR A 185 5.59 10.10 11.49
N ILE A 186 5.08 8.92 11.78
CA ILE A 186 4.09 8.66 12.83
C ILE A 186 4.78 7.81 13.90
N ILE A 187 4.79 8.30 15.14
CA ILE A 187 5.32 7.58 16.29
C ILE A 187 4.15 7.02 17.11
N ILE A 188 4.12 5.69 17.27
CA ILE A 188 3.14 4.99 18.10
C ILE A 188 3.72 4.83 19.49
N THR A 189 3.08 5.41 20.52
CA THR A 189 3.64 5.49 21.87
C THR A 189 2.55 5.44 22.95
N GLU A 190 2.90 5.03 24.17
CA GLU A 190 2.07 5.20 25.37
C GLU A 190 2.20 6.60 25.99
N ASN A 191 3.22 7.36 25.62
CA ASN A 191 3.43 8.68 26.16
C ASN A 191 2.40 9.67 25.59
N ASN A 192 1.80 10.48 26.45
CA ASN A 192 0.86 11.56 26.06
C ASN A 192 1.62 12.76 25.46
N GLN A 193 2.41 12.54 24.42
CA GLN A 193 3.08 13.63 23.71
C GLN A 193 2.14 14.20 22.65
N LYS A 194 1.88 15.50 22.73
CA LYS A 194 1.06 16.25 21.73
C LYS A 194 1.91 17.07 20.76
N ILE A 195 3.20 16.73 20.61
CA ILE A 195 4.07 17.48 19.70
C ILE A 195 3.77 17.00 18.27
N THR A 196 3.03 17.81 17.54
CA THR A 196 2.83 17.64 16.10
C THR A 196 3.58 18.75 15.37
N SER A 197 4.42 18.38 14.43
CA SER A 197 5.00 19.29 13.44
C SER A 197 4.47 18.91 12.05
N LYS A 198 4.81 19.69 11.03
CA LYS A 198 4.33 19.44 9.65
C LYS A 198 4.50 17.99 9.18
N ASN A 199 5.57 17.31 9.62
CA ASN A 199 5.92 15.95 9.18
C ASN A 199 6.13 14.97 10.35
N LEU A 200 5.78 15.33 11.59
CA LEU A 200 5.90 14.45 12.76
C LEU A 200 4.58 14.43 13.53
N GLU A 201 4.05 13.24 13.75
CA GLU A 201 2.80 12.99 14.43
C GLU A 201 3.01 11.92 15.50
N TYR A 202 2.53 12.16 16.73
CA TYR A 202 2.51 11.15 17.77
C TYR A 202 1.09 10.62 17.93
N ARG A 203 0.96 9.29 17.94
CA ARG A 203 -0.30 8.59 18.20
C ARG A 203 -0.17 7.75 19.45
N HIS A 204 -1.09 7.98 20.38
CA HIS A 204 -1.20 7.16 21.58
C HIS A 204 -1.77 5.79 21.20
N ALA A 205 -1.18 4.72 21.76
CA ALA A 205 -1.72 3.37 21.72
C ALA A 205 -1.51 2.68 23.06
N ASP A 206 -2.47 1.86 23.46
CA ASP A 206 -2.40 1.04 24.67
C ASP A 206 -1.69 -0.29 24.34
N PHE A 207 -0.46 -0.43 24.79
CA PHE A 207 0.36 -1.63 24.54
C PHE A 207 -0.02 -2.83 25.42
N SER A 208 -0.94 -2.68 26.37
CA SER A 208 -1.52 -3.79 27.11
C SER A 208 -2.63 -4.52 26.33
N GLN A 209 -3.14 -3.91 25.25
CA GLN A 209 -4.19 -4.44 24.40
C GLN A 209 -3.64 -4.89 23.02
N ASN A 210 -4.56 -5.29 22.12
CA ASN A 210 -4.21 -5.71 20.77
C ASN A 210 -3.68 -4.53 19.92
N LEU A 211 -2.36 -4.30 19.95
CA LEU A 211 -1.72 -3.23 19.22
C LEU A 211 -1.96 -3.27 17.70
N PRO A 212 -1.91 -4.43 17.01
CA PRO A 212 -2.24 -4.50 15.59
C PRO A 212 -3.60 -3.91 15.22
N GLU A 213 -4.62 -4.06 16.03
CA GLU A 213 -5.96 -3.48 15.77
C GLU A 213 -5.99 -1.98 15.95
N GLN A 214 -5.15 -1.42 16.82
CA GLN A 214 -5.08 0.02 17.07
C GLN A 214 -4.33 0.78 15.97
N ILE A 215 -3.47 0.12 15.20
CA ILE A 215 -2.59 0.74 14.19
C ILE A 215 -2.89 0.30 12.75
N GLY A 216 -3.82 -0.66 12.56
CA GLY A 216 -4.18 -1.29 11.28
C GLY A 216 -5.27 -0.59 10.46
#